data_1b022d4dbef774677b0aa33d56fc61cd
#
_entry.id   1b022d4dbef774677b0aa33d56fc61cd
#
_cell.length_a   1.000
_cell.length_b   1.000
_cell.length_c   1.000
_cell.angle_alpha   90.00
_cell.angle_beta   90.00
_cell.angle_gamma   90.00
#
_symmetry.space_group_name_H-M   'P 1'
#
loop_
_entity.id
_entity.type
_entity.pdbx_description
1 polymer ?
#
loop_
_entity_poly.entity_id
_entity_poly.type
_entity_poly.pdbx_seq_one_letter_code
_entity_poly.pdbx_strand_id
1 'polypeptide(L)'
;MAQPRIGVVLAATGRLAPLGAPLEYVATALPWPAEVVVRDSGSTPEGARAATRSLVEAGVRVVVTLGGTATLPAVVDACAGHDVPCVSTTLPWQVFDAGRRPGPAFHFCWGVDDIASVFADLWERLGPARTVGCAWNDGPQGVALRRWFAPVAAARGHHLVDLPYRESSGVVPEVGDVEVVTGAATAADLAAVVRARRPRLVTCSRWLTYPFGVARHGLDRVATIVSWTPEHEHVGWGGRTPRDLARAYEAATGSPWLQPLGLAHALFEVAVHAVGEADGPGAVADVLASTRVATIAGVLDWTAGPAPGVAAVPLAGGQWRGGPRPALAVVDNRRAPLVPVSGDLLVD
;
A
#
# COMPACT_ATOMS: atom_id res chain seq x y z
N MET A 1 -16.21 -30.44 -11.48
CA MET A 1 -15.73 -30.11 -10.11
C MET A 1 -16.35 -28.78 -9.71
N ALA A 2 -16.68 -28.59 -8.43
CA ALA A 2 -17.18 -27.29 -7.95
C ALA A 2 -16.11 -26.21 -8.15
N GLN A 3 -16.52 -25.00 -8.49
CA GLN A 3 -15.62 -23.87 -8.66
C GLN A 3 -14.96 -23.53 -7.31
N PRO A 4 -13.63 -23.26 -7.26
CA PRO A 4 -12.96 -22.92 -6.02
C PRO A 4 -13.49 -21.62 -5.45
N ARG A 5 -13.51 -21.49 -4.12
CA ARG A 5 -13.96 -20.28 -3.43
C ARG A 5 -12.80 -19.45 -2.93
N ILE A 6 -12.85 -18.15 -3.23
CA ILE A 6 -11.93 -17.13 -2.71
C ILE A 6 -12.71 -16.25 -1.74
N GLY A 7 -12.23 -16.17 -0.50
CA GLY A 7 -12.78 -15.28 0.52
C GLY A 7 -12.15 -13.89 0.47
N VAL A 8 -12.95 -12.87 0.67
CA VAL A 8 -12.49 -11.48 0.72
C VAL A 8 -12.91 -10.85 2.04
N VAL A 9 -11.94 -10.42 2.84
CA VAL A 9 -12.19 -9.52 3.97
C VAL A 9 -11.82 -8.11 3.54
N LEU A 10 -12.80 -7.23 3.49
CA LEU A 10 -12.60 -5.83 3.13
C LEU A 10 -13.23 -4.88 4.17
N ALA A 11 -12.92 -3.62 4.09
CA ALA A 11 -13.57 -2.57 4.86
C ALA A 11 -14.61 -1.87 3.95
N ALA A 12 -15.84 -2.41 3.86
CA ALA A 12 -16.92 -1.73 3.16
C ALA A 12 -17.46 -0.56 3.96
N THR A 13 -17.41 -0.69 5.29
CA THR A 13 -17.89 0.33 6.22
C THR A 13 -16.80 0.78 7.21
N GLY A 14 -17.07 1.87 7.93
CA GLY A 14 -16.16 2.41 8.93
C GLY A 14 -15.04 3.27 8.34
N ARG A 15 -14.03 3.55 9.15
CA ARG A 15 -12.95 4.53 8.85
C ARG A 15 -12.10 4.18 7.62
N LEU A 16 -11.94 2.90 7.33
CA LEU A 16 -11.11 2.41 6.23
C LEU A 16 -11.90 2.14 4.94
N ALA A 17 -13.19 2.45 4.89
CA ALA A 17 -14.04 2.20 3.72
C ALA A 17 -13.47 2.78 2.40
N PRO A 18 -12.89 4.00 2.36
CA PRO A 18 -12.26 4.50 1.15
C PRO A 18 -11.09 3.65 0.63
N LEU A 19 -10.43 2.89 1.54
CA LEU A 19 -9.36 1.96 1.20
C LEU A 19 -9.91 0.62 0.72
N GLY A 20 -11.11 0.25 1.18
CA GLY A 20 -11.78 -1.00 0.80
C GLY A 20 -12.40 -0.95 -0.60
N ALA A 21 -12.81 0.23 -1.06
CA ALA A 21 -13.52 0.41 -2.34
C ALA A 21 -12.83 -0.21 -3.58
N PRO A 22 -11.49 -0.10 -3.77
CA PRO A 22 -10.81 -0.78 -4.87
C PRO A 22 -10.93 -2.31 -4.79
N LEU A 23 -10.80 -2.89 -3.59
CA LEU A 23 -10.91 -4.34 -3.40
C LEU A 23 -12.35 -4.81 -3.61
N GLU A 24 -13.34 -4.05 -3.16
CA GLU A 24 -14.75 -4.32 -3.40
C GLU A 24 -15.05 -4.36 -4.90
N TYR A 25 -14.61 -3.34 -5.65
CA TYR A 25 -14.78 -3.29 -7.10
C TYR A 25 -14.15 -4.51 -7.78
N VAL A 26 -12.92 -4.84 -7.45
CA VAL A 26 -12.21 -5.99 -8.05
C VAL A 26 -12.93 -7.29 -7.72
N ALA A 27 -13.41 -7.45 -6.48
CA ALA A 27 -14.09 -8.65 -6.02
C ALA A 27 -15.47 -8.87 -6.67
N THR A 28 -16.21 -7.78 -6.92
CA THR A 28 -17.63 -7.88 -7.28
C THR A 28 -17.92 -7.54 -8.75
N ALA A 29 -17.11 -6.70 -9.38
CA ALA A 29 -17.35 -6.23 -10.73
C ALA A 29 -16.51 -6.94 -11.80
N LEU A 30 -15.44 -7.66 -11.42
CA LEU A 30 -14.58 -8.35 -12.38
C LEU A 30 -14.88 -9.86 -12.41
N PRO A 31 -14.84 -10.49 -13.62
CA PRO A 31 -15.04 -11.94 -13.75
C PRO A 31 -13.78 -12.70 -13.33
N TRP A 32 -13.89 -13.52 -12.30
CA TRP A 32 -12.85 -14.44 -11.85
C TRP A 32 -13.25 -15.90 -12.07
N PRO A 33 -12.31 -16.81 -12.36
CA PRO A 33 -12.60 -18.24 -12.50
C PRO A 33 -12.73 -18.92 -11.12
N ALA A 34 -13.39 -18.23 -10.18
CA ALA A 34 -13.62 -18.66 -8.81
C ALA A 34 -14.93 -18.05 -8.28
N GLU A 35 -15.58 -18.72 -7.34
CA GLU A 35 -16.68 -18.13 -6.56
C GLU A 35 -16.07 -17.16 -5.54
N VAL A 36 -16.46 -15.88 -5.57
CA VAL A 36 -15.96 -14.86 -4.66
C VAL A 36 -16.97 -14.61 -3.53
N VAL A 37 -16.51 -14.81 -2.29
CA VAL A 37 -17.33 -14.59 -1.09
C VAL A 37 -16.79 -13.40 -0.31
N VAL A 38 -17.56 -12.32 -0.21
CA VAL A 38 -17.14 -11.06 0.40
C VAL A 38 -17.72 -10.91 1.79
N ARG A 39 -16.92 -10.41 2.75
CA ARG A 39 -17.35 -10.04 4.11
C ARG A 39 -16.77 -8.69 4.52
N ASP A 40 -17.59 -7.86 5.17
CA ASP A 40 -17.17 -6.57 5.71
C ASP A 40 -16.54 -6.74 7.10
N SER A 41 -15.41 -6.12 7.32
CA SER A 41 -14.71 -6.03 8.61
C SER A 41 -15.24 -4.88 9.49
N GLY A 42 -16.04 -3.98 8.95
CA GLY A 42 -16.44 -2.76 9.65
C GLY A 42 -15.26 -1.88 10.07
N SER A 43 -14.09 -2.05 9.45
CA SER A 43 -12.83 -1.38 9.82
C SER A 43 -12.36 -1.67 11.27
N THR A 44 -12.78 -2.76 11.88
CA THR A 44 -12.44 -3.14 13.26
C THR A 44 -11.75 -4.51 13.32
N PRO A 45 -10.83 -4.75 14.30
CA PRO A 45 -10.21 -6.06 14.49
C PRO A 45 -11.24 -7.17 14.79
N GLU A 46 -12.26 -6.86 15.58
CA GLU A 46 -13.34 -7.78 15.95
C GLU A 46 -14.16 -8.19 14.71
N GLY A 47 -14.57 -7.19 13.91
CA GLY A 47 -15.27 -7.42 12.65
C GLY A 47 -14.42 -8.22 11.65
N ALA A 48 -13.12 -7.91 11.56
CA ALA A 48 -12.17 -8.66 10.71
C ALA A 48 -12.09 -10.14 11.11
N ARG A 49 -11.99 -10.45 12.41
CA ARG A 49 -12.02 -11.84 12.91
C ARG A 49 -13.36 -12.54 12.61
N ALA A 50 -14.48 -11.86 12.84
CA ALA A 50 -15.80 -12.41 12.55
C ALA A 50 -16.01 -12.67 11.06
N ALA A 51 -15.63 -11.73 10.21
CA ALA A 51 -15.65 -11.85 8.76
C ALA A 51 -14.81 -13.06 8.27
N THR A 52 -13.59 -13.21 8.80
CA THR A 52 -12.72 -14.34 8.45
C THR A 52 -13.32 -15.68 8.85
N ARG A 53 -13.85 -15.82 10.07
CA ARG A 53 -14.52 -17.06 10.51
C ARG A 53 -15.69 -17.42 9.60
N SER A 54 -16.53 -16.43 9.25
CA SER A 54 -17.66 -16.66 8.33
C SER A 54 -17.20 -17.13 6.95
N LEU A 55 -16.04 -16.66 6.45
CA LEU A 55 -15.46 -17.13 5.19
C LEU A 55 -14.95 -18.57 5.30
N VAL A 56 -14.30 -18.93 6.42
CA VAL A 56 -13.84 -20.30 6.68
C VAL A 56 -15.04 -21.27 6.72
N GLU A 57 -16.11 -20.91 7.43
CA GLU A 57 -17.36 -21.68 7.47
C GLU A 57 -18.02 -21.82 6.09
N ALA A 58 -17.84 -20.83 5.21
CA ALA A 58 -18.28 -20.89 3.82
C ALA A 58 -17.39 -21.77 2.93
N GLY A 59 -16.31 -22.34 3.47
CA GLY A 59 -15.42 -23.27 2.75
C GLY A 59 -14.52 -22.61 1.71
N VAL A 60 -14.05 -21.39 1.97
CA VAL A 60 -13.08 -20.73 1.10
C VAL A 60 -11.72 -21.44 1.18
N ARG A 61 -11.00 -21.46 0.07
CA ARG A 61 -9.67 -22.09 -0.03
C ARG A 61 -8.52 -21.12 0.27
N VAL A 62 -8.77 -19.83 0.14
CA VAL A 62 -7.82 -18.74 0.42
C VAL A 62 -8.61 -17.49 0.79
N VAL A 63 -8.06 -16.69 1.69
CA VAL A 63 -8.59 -15.37 2.04
C VAL A 63 -7.68 -14.29 1.47
N VAL A 64 -8.25 -13.28 0.81
CA VAL A 64 -7.52 -12.08 0.37
C VAL A 64 -7.98 -10.85 1.12
N THR A 65 -7.06 -9.93 1.42
CA THR A 65 -7.39 -8.70 2.13
C THR A 65 -6.45 -7.53 1.84
N LEU A 66 -7.02 -6.33 1.84
CA LEU A 66 -6.34 -5.05 1.99
C LEU A 66 -6.58 -4.58 3.42
N GLY A 67 -5.58 -4.61 4.27
CA GLY A 67 -5.75 -4.35 5.70
C GLY A 67 -4.95 -3.17 6.23
N GLY A 68 -5.46 -2.55 7.29
CA GLY A 68 -4.72 -1.59 8.12
C GLY A 68 -3.97 -2.28 9.25
N THR A 69 -3.16 -1.51 9.99
CA THR A 69 -2.31 -1.99 11.09
C THR A 69 -3.04 -2.76 12.20
N ALA A 70 -4.34 -2.50 12.38
CA ALA A 70 -5.15 -3.18 13.39
C ALA A 70 -5.98 -4.34 12.81
N THR A 71 -6.47 -4.23 11.57
CA THR A 71 -7.37 -5.22 10.97
C THR A 71 -6.62 -6.37 10.30
N LEU A 72 -5.47 -6.10 9.67
CA LEU A 72 -4.70 -7.13 8.97
C LEU A 72 -4.18 -8.25 9.91
N PRO A 73 -3.57 -7.95 11.08
CA PRO A 73 -3.20 -9.01 12.02
C PRO A 73 -4.39 -9.86 12.47
N ALA A 74 -5.56 -9.23 12.64
CA ALA A 74 -6.77 -9.94 13.05
C ALA A 74 -7.28 -10.94 11.99
N VAL A 75 -7.15 -10.61 10.69
CA VAL A 75 -7.45 -11.54 9.58
C VAL A 75 -6.42 -12.67 9.55
N VAL A 76 -5.13 -12.34 9.61
CA VAL A 76 -4.04 -13.31 9.54
C VAL A 76 -4.11 -14.32 10.68
N ASP A 77 -4.31 -13.84 11.92
CA ASP A 77 -4.46 -14.71 13.10
C ASP A 77 -5.67 -15.65 12.99
N ALA A 78 -6.80 -15.12 12.48
CA ALA A 78 -8.00 -15.93 12.30
C ALA A 78 -7.83 -16.98 11.20
N CYS A 79 -7.15 -16.65 10.09
CA CYS A 79 -6.81 -17.60 9.03
C CYS A 79 -5.86 -18.69 9.55
N ALA A 80 -4.82 -18.32 10.29
CA ALA A 80 -3.85 -19.26 10.86
C ALA A 80 -4.50 -20.24 11.85
N GLY A 81 -5.49 -19.79 12.63
CA GLY A 81 -6.26 -20.63 13.54
C GLY A 81 -7.12 -21.69 12.87
N HIS A 82 -7.29 -21.63 11.55
CA HIS A 82 -8.11 -22.56 10.75
C HIS A 82 -7.32 -23.19 9.57
N ASP A 83 -6.02 -23.00 9.51
CA ASP A 83 -5.15 -23.49 8.41
C ASP A 83 -5.59 -23.01 7.01
N VAL A 84 -6.24 -21.85 6.90
CA VAL A 84 -6.64 -21.26 5.63
C VAL A 84 -5.58 -20.22 5.23
N PRO A 85 -4.98 -20.34 4.03
CA PRO A 85 -4.02 -19.36 3.55
C PRO A 85 -4.62 -17.96 3.43
N CYS A 86 -3.83 -16.95 3.85
CA CYS A 86 -4.18 -15.52 3.72
C CYS A 86 -3.18 -14.83 2.79
N VAL A 87 -3.66 -14.17 1.74
CA VAL A 87 -2.85 -13.28 0.90
C VAL A 87 -3.25 -11.83 1.18
N SER A 88 -2.25 -10.98 1.46
CA SER A 88 -2.50 -9.59 1.88
C SER A 88 -1.50 -8.61 1.29
N THR A 89 -1.80 -7.31 1.36
CA THR A 89 -0.94 -6.24 0.87
C THR A 89 -1.17 -4.91 1.61
N THR A 90 -0.46 -3.85 1.21
CA THR A 90 -0.55 -2.43 1.64
C THR A 90 0.13 -2.06 2.94
N LEU A 91 0.41 -2.98 3.82
CA LEU A 91 1.17 -2.70 5.04
C LEU A 91 2.66 -2.96 4.77
N PRO A 92 3.59 -2.04 5.06
CA PRO A 92 5.02 -2.31 4.89
C PRO A 92 5.41 -3.63 5.56
N TRP A 93 6.21 -4.43 4.85
CA TRP A 93 6.46 -5.83 5.26
C TRP A 93 7.09 -5.95 6.66
N GLN A 94 7.93 -5.00 7.09
CA GLN A 94 8.49 -5.02 8.45
C GLN A 94 7.41 -4.86 9.53
N VAL A 95 6.35 -4.09 9.23
CA VAL A 95 5.23 -3.90 10.16
C VAL A 95 4.33 -5.14 10.16
N PHE A 96 4.15 -5.76 9.00
CA PHE A 96 3.44 -7.03 8.87
C PHE A 96 4.15 -8.15 9.62
N ASP A 97 5.46 -8.31 9.43
CA ASP A 97 6.25 -9.40 9.99
C ASP A 97 6.45 -9.28 11.51
N ALA A 98 6.58 -8.05 12.03
CA ALA A 98 6.84 -7.80 13.46
C ALA A 98 5.75 -8.32 14.42
N GLY A 99 4.51 -8.48 13.93
CA GLY A 99 3.37 -8.95 14.72
C GLY A 99 2.80 -10.30 14.26
N ARG A 100 3.45 -10.95 13.30
CA ARG A 100 2.91 -12.15 12.65
C ARG A 100 3.15 -13.40 13.49
N ARG A 101 2.09 -14.19 13.68
CA ARG A 101 2.20 -15.56 14.20
C ARG A 101 2.59 -16.53 13.07
N PRO A 102 3.26 -17.64 13.39
CA PRO A 102 3.48 -18.70 12.41
C PRO A 102 2.14 -19.17 11.81
N GLY A 103 2.10 -19.34 10.48
CA GLY A 103 0.90 -19.77 9.77
C GLY A 103 1.01 -19.49 8.27
N PRO A 104 0.01 -19.91 7.48
CA PRO A 104 0.01 -19.77 6.02
C PRO A 104 -0.37 -18.35 5.60
N ALA A 105 0.41 -17.36 6.03
CA ALA A 105 0.20 -15.96 5.72
C ALA A 105 1.23 -15.47 4.69
N PHE A 106 0.73 -14.97 3.57
CA PHE A 106 1.48 -14.47 2.44
C PHE A 106 1.18 -12.99 2.26
N HIS A 107 2.23 -12.21 2.09
CA HIS A 107 2.12 -10.76 1.97
C HIS A 107 2.95 -10.27 0.80
N PHE A 108 2.47 -9.27 0.06
CA PHE A 108 3.30 -8.58 -0.90
C PHE A 108 3.22 -7.08 -0.70
N CYS A 109 4.35 -6.48 -0.49
CA CYS A 109 4.43 -5.05 -0.22
C CYS A 109 5.90 -4.57 -0.33
N TRP A 110 6.08 -3.29 -0.16
CA TRP A 110 7.36 -2.61 0.01
C TRP A 110 7.77 -2.58 1.49
N GLY A 111 9.03 -2.24 1.71
CA GLY A 111 9.56 -1.95 3.04
C GLY A 111 9.42 -0.49 3.45
N VAL A 112 9.56 -0.21 4.75
CA VAL A 112 9.70 1.16 5.26
C VAL A 112 11.04 1.77 4.83
N ASP A 113 12.08 0.97 4.71
CA ASP A 113 13.39 1.33 4.17
C ASP A 113 13.35 1.60 2.65
N ASP A 114 12.48 0.91 1.90
CA ASP A 114 12.22 1.24 0.51
C ASP A 114 11.58 2.63 0.37
N ILE A 115 10.61 2.96 1.23
CA ILE A 115 10.01 4.30 1.30
C ILE A 115 11.09 5.35 1.59
N ALA A 116 11.91 5.09 2.62
CA ALA A 116 13.00 5.98 2.99
C ALA A 116 13.98 6.20 1.84
N SER A 117 14.28 5.13 1.12
CA SER A 117 15.20 5.16 -0.01
C SER A 117 14.65 5.96 -1.19
N VAL A 118 13.36 5.79 -1.53
CA VAL A 118 12.69 6.61 -2.57
C VAL A 118 12.69 8.09 -2.17
N PHE A 119 12.41 8.40 -0.91
CA PHE A 119 12.39 9.79 -0.45
C PHE A 119 13.78 10.41 -0.43
N ALA A 120 14.80 9.68 -0.01
CA ALA A 120 16.18 10.15 -0.07
C ALA A 120 16.63 10.42 -1.53
N ASP A 121 16.20 9.56 -2.47
CA ASP A 121 16.41 9.79 -3.90
C ASP A 121 15.80 11.12 -4.39
N LEU A 122 14.63 11.48 -3.88
CA LEU A 122 13.96 12.74 -4.21
C LEU A 122 14.62 13.94 -3.51
N TRP A 123 15.10 13.79 -2.26
CA TRP A 123 15.81 14.86 -1.55
C TRP A 123 17.12 15.23 -2.22
N GLU A 124 17.83 14.24 -2.76
CA GLU A 124 19.09 14.44 -3.51
C GLU A 124 18.89 15.27 -4.80
N ARG A 125 17.66 15.39 -5.31
CA ARG A 125 17.35 16.29 -6.44
C ARG A 125 17.53 17.77 -6.10
N LEU A 126 17.51 18.13 -4.81
CA LEU A 126 17.83 19.47 -4.30
C LEU A 126 19.33 19.62 -3.99
N GLY A 127 20.10 18.55 -4.09
CA GLY A 127 21.53 18.46 -3.83
C GLY A 127 21.85 17.46 -2.70
N PRO A 128 23.13 17.14 -2.49
CA PRO A 128 23.57 16.19 -1.48
C PRO A 128 23.38 16.72 -0.05
N ALA A 129 23.42 15.83 0.94
CA ALA A 129 23.51 16.14 2.37
C ALA A 129 22.46 17.14 2.88
N ARG A 130 21.16 16.79 2.67
CA ARG A 130 20.06 17.67 3.10
C ARG A 130 19.74 17.53 4.58
N THR A 131 19.35 18.66 5.20
CA THR A 131 18.62 18.65 6.48
C THR A 131 17.14 18.51 6.19
N VAL A 132 16.51 17.51 6.82
CA VAL A 132 15.13 17.11 6.56
C VAL A 132 14.33 17.20 7.87
N GLY A 133 13.29 18.00 7.88
CA GLY A 133 12.36 18.10 9.00
C GLY A 133 11.35 16.95 8.99
N CYS A 134 11.22 16.26 10.12
CA CYS A 134 10.38 15.09 10.25
C CYS A 134 9.06 15.41 10.96
N ALA A 135 7.95 15.41 10.25
CA ALA A 135 6.60 15.54 10.83
C ALA A 135 6.07 14.17 11.27
N TRP A 136 6.83 13.47 12.13
CA TRP A 136 6.48 12.13 12.61
C TRP A 136 5.80 12.19 13.98
N ASN A 137 4.68 11.50 14.10
CA ASN A 137 3.94 11.43 15.36
C ASN A 137 4.67 10.63 16.44
N ASP A 138 4.17 10.68 17.66
CA ASP A 138 4.66 9.92 18.83
C ASP A 138 4.10 8.49 18.92
N GLY A 139 3.25 8.07 17.94
CA GLY A 139 2.63 6.77 17.90
C GLY A 139 3.48 5.68 17.20
N PRO A 140 2.95 4.45 17.08
CA PRO A 140 3.66 3.29 16.52
C PRO A 140 4.22 3.52 15.12
N GLN A 141 3.54 4.31 14.30
CA GLN A 141 4.00 4.63 12.95
C GLN A 141 5.23 5.54 12.98
N GLY A 142 5.23 6.61 13.80
CA GLY A 142 6.39 7.48 13.93
C GLY A 142 7.61 6.71 14.48
N VAL A 143 7.38 5.78 15.42
CA VAL A 143 8.44 4.88 15.92
C VAL A 143 9.02 4.02 14.79
N ALA A 144 8.18 3.44 13.95
CA ALA A 144 8.64 2.65 12.80
C ALA A 144 9.43 3.51 11.80
N LEU A 145 8.97 4.71 11.50
CA LEU A 145 9.67 5.62 10.59
C LEU A 145 11.05 5.99 11.14
N ARG A 146 11.17 6.38 12.40
CA ARG A 146 12.46 6.68 13.05
C ARG A 146 13.44 5.54 12.92
N ARG A 147 12.97 4.33 13.19
CA ARG A 147 13.80 3.12 13.13
C ARG A 147 14.38 2.86 11.73
N TRP A 148 13.59 3.06 10.68
CA TRP A 148 13.95 2.63 9.33
C TRP A 148 14.47 3.78 8.43
N PHE A 149 14.06 5.02 8.68
CA PHE A 149 14.54 6.17 7.92
C PHE A 149 15.92 6.63 8.36
N ALA A 150 16.22 6.60 9.66
CA ALA A 150 17.48 7.11 10.18
C ALA A 150 18.72 6.45 9.54
N PRO A 151 18.83 5.11 9.43
CA PRO A 151 19.98 4.51 8.79
C PRO A 151 20.09 4.83 7.30
N VAL A 152 18.98 4.92 6.57
CA VAL A 152 18.98 5.27 5.14
C VAL A 152 19.43 6.71 4.94
N ALA A 153 18.90 7.64 5.73
CA ALA A 153 19.29 9.06 5.69
C ALA A 153 20.77 9.25 6.02
N ALA A 154 21.25 8.62 7.09
CA ALA A 154 22.64 8.70 7.53
C ALA A 154 23.61 8.14 6.47
N ALA A 155 23.30 7.00 5.85
CA ALA A 155 24.12 6.40 4.80
C ALA A 155 24.27 7.30 3.56
N ARG A 156 23.38 8.29 3.38
CA ARG A 156 23.40 9.26 2.28
C ARG A 156 23.81 10.68 2.73
N GLY A 157 24.25 10.83 3.97
CA GLY A 157 24.68 12.11 4.52
C GLY A 157 23.54 13.09 4.80
N HIS A 158 22.27 12.65 4.82
CA HIS A 158 21.16 13.49 5.24
C HIS A 158 21.05 13.56 6.76
N HIS A 159 20.68 14.75 7.28
CA HIS A 159 20.43 14.99 8.70
C HIS A 159 18.92 15.12 8.94
N LEU A 160 18.39 14.31 9.86
CA LEU A 160 16.97 14.35 10.24
C LEU A 160 16.76 15.21 11.47
N VAL A 161 15.87 16.21 11.38
CA VAL A 161 15.37 16.98 12.50
C VAL A 161 14.04 16.37 12.93
N ASP A 162 14.04 15.63 14.03
CA ASP A 162 12.91 14.84 14.50
C ASP A 162 12.39 15.38 15.84
N LEU A 163 11.25 16.04 15.80
CA LEU A 163 10.54 16.59 16.95
C LEU A 163 9.16 15.94 17.03
N PRO A 164 9.00 14.83 17.80
CA PRO A 164 7.75 14.08 17.86
C PRO A 164 6.57 14.93 18.28
N TYR A 165 5.42 14.72 17.66
CA TYR A 165 4.18 15.40 18.00
C TYR A 165 3.02 14.41 18.13
N ARG A 166 1.96 14.83 18.82
CA ARG A 166 0.72 14.07 18.91
C ARG A 166 -0.14 14.32 17.67
N GLU A 167 -0.41 13.26 16.93
CA GLU A 167 -1.26 13.30 15.74
C GLU A 167 -2.65 13.88 16.06
N SER A 168 -3.16 14.74 15.15
CA SER A 168 -4.48 15.38 15.28
C SER A 168 -4.69 16.21 16.55
N SER A 169 -3.61 16.71 17.13
CA SER A 169 -3.66 17.59 18.33
C SER A 169 -4.15 19.01 18.03
N GLY A 170 -4.25 19.39 16.75
CA GLY A 170 -4.51 20.78 16.33
C GLY A 170 -3.26 21.68 16.41
N VAL A 171 -2.14 21.16 16.87
CA VAL A 171 -0.86 21.86 16.89
C VAL A 171 -0.08 21.56 15.62
N VAL A 172 0.48 22.59 14.98
CA VAL A 172 1.35 22.42 13.81
C VAL A 172 2.63 21.71 14.25
N PRO A 173 3.01 20.58 13.63
CA PRO A 173 4.24 19.88 13.99
C PRO A 173 5.47 20.76 13.81
N GLU A 174 6.36 20.75 14.79
CA GLU A 174 7.68 21.37 14.67
C GLU A 174 8.57 20.53 13.76
N VAL A 175 9.15 21.14 12.75
CA VAL A 175 10.02 20.45 11.77
C VAL A 175 11.35 21.17 11.53
N GLY A 176 11.60 22.26 12.29
CA GLY A 176 12.75 23.14 12.09
C GLY A 176 12.59 24.08 10.88
N ASP A 177 13.61 24.90 10.68
CA ASP A 177 13.72 25.78 9.50
C ASP A 177 14.52 25.03 8.42
N VAL A 178 13.82 24.30 7.56
CA VAL A 178 14.40 23.37 6.59
C VAL A 178 13.73 23.50 5.24
N GLU A 179 14.51 23.22 4.16
CA GLU A 179 13.98 23.22 2.79
C GLU A 179 13.17 21.96 2.47
N VAL A 180 13.42 20.86 3.18
CA VAL A 180 12.80 19.56 2.94
C VAL A 180 12.04 19.11 4.17
N VAL A 181 10.81 18.66 3.97
CA VAL A 181 10.00 18.05 5.03
C VAL A 181 9.58 16.65 4.61
N THR A 182 9.67 15.71 5.55
CA THR A 182 9.09 14.37 5.40
C THR A 182 8.06 14.11 6.49
N GLY A 183 6.98 13.41 6.16
CA GLY A 183 5.93 13.17 7.13
C GLY A 183 5.15 11.91 6.92
N ALA A 184 4.61 11.42 8.05
CA ALA A 184 3.59 10.39 8.10
C ALA A 184 2.32 10.90 8.79
N ALA A 185 2.21 12.20 8.91
CA ALA A 185 1.07 12.89 9.48
C ALA A 185 -0.24 12.61 8.73
N THR A 186 -1.35 13.01 9.30
CA THR A 186 -2.59 13.12 8.54
C THR A 186 -2.41 14.15 7.41
N ALA A 187 -3.24 14.07 6.38
CA ALA A 187 -3.21 15.07 5.31
C ALA A 187 -3.47 16.49 5.84
N ALA A 188 -4.26 16.64 6.91
CA ALA A 188 -4.52 17.91 7.57
C ALA A 188 -3.28 18.47 8.28
N ASP A 189 -2.58 17.63 9.07
CA ASP A 189 -1.35 18.03 9.77
C ASP A 189 -0.26 18.41 8.76
N LEU A 190 -0.11 17.62 7.68
CA LEU A 190 0.83 17.90 6.61
C LEU A 190 0.52 19.24 5.94
N ALA A 191 -0.74 19.50 5.61
CA ALA A 191 -1.16 20.77 5.02
C ALA A 191 -0.89 21.97 5.97
N ALA A 192 -1.01 21.78 7.28
CA ALA A 192 -0.66 22.81 8.27
C ALA A 192 0.85 23.13 8.25
N VAL A 193 1.71 22.08 8.20
CA VAL A 193 3.16 22.24 8.07
C VAL A 193 3.53 22.96 6.76
N VAL A 194 2.97 22.52 5.64
CA VAL A 194 3.23 23.13 4.31
C VAL A 194 2.87 24.62 4.31
N ARG A 195 1.71 24.98 4.86
CA ARG A 195 1.30 26.40 4.93
C ARG A 195 2.19 27.25 5.85
N ALA A 196 2.61 26.67 6.98
CA ALA A 196 3.41 27.39 7.98
C ALA A 196 4.88 27.55 7.57
N ARG A 197 5.48 26.54 6.93
CA ARG A 197 6.92 26.46 6.67
C ARG A 197 7.31 26.67 5.21
N ARG A 198 6.40 26.41 4.25
CA ARG A 198 6.63 26.53 2.80
C ARG A 198 7.93 25.84 2.35
N PRO A 199 8.12 24.56 2.68
CA PRO A 199 9.33 23.84 2.28
C PRO A 199 9.38 23.71 0.76
N ARG A 200 10.58 23.66 0.19
CA ARG A 200 10.80 23.46 -1.26
C ARG A 200 10.39 22.08 -1.73
N LEU A 201 10.50 21.08 -0.87
CA LEU A 201 10.08 19.71 -1.16
C LEU A 201 9.43 19.09 0.08
N VAL A 202 8.29 18.44 -0.16
CA VAL A 202 7.59 17.64 0.84
C VAL A 202 7.48 16.21 0.36
N THR A 203 7.85 15.25 1.21
CA THR A 203 7.66 13.82 0.97
C THR A 203 6.77 13.21 2.05
N CYS A 204 5.78 12.39 1.67
CA CYS A 204 4.92 11.68 2.61
C CYS A 204 4.31 10.46 1.95
N SER A 205 4.33 9.30 2.62
CA SER A 205 3.71 8.07 2.11
C SER A 205 2.29 7.88 2.61
N ARG A 206 2.01 8.27 3.87
CA ARG A 206 0.70 8.07 4.48
C ARG A 206 -0.33 9.02 3.86
N TRP A 207 -1.49 8.47 3.48
CA TRP A 207 -2.63 9.20 2.90
C TRP A 207 -2.39 9.88 1.54
N LEU A 208 -1.13 10.09 1.13
CA LEU A 208 -0.83 10.70 -0.17
C LEU A 208 -0.85 9.70 -1.34
N THR A 209 -1.12 8.44 -1.08
CA THR A 209 -1.47 7.46 -2.11
C THR A 209 -2.91 7.60 -2.61
N TYR A 210 -3.67 8.54 -2.05
CA TYR A 210 -5.09 8.75 -2.34
C TYR A 210 -5.37 10.19 -2.78
N PRO A 211 -5.97 10.40 -3.98
CA PRO A 211 -6.22 11.74 -4.53
C PRO A 211 -7.19 12.57 -3.67
N PHE A 212 -8.14 11.95 -2.97
CA PHE A 212 -9.09 12.68 -2.14
C PHE A 212 -8.44 13.42 -0.95
N GLY A 213 -7.38 12.87 -0.36
CA GLY A 213 -6.64 13.54 0.70
C GLY A 213 -5.91 14.77 0.18
N VAL A 214 -5.32 14.66 -1.01
CA VAL A 214 -4.64 15.75 -1.72
C VAL A 214 -5.62 16.87 -2.07
N ALA A 215 -6.74 16.54 -2.73
CA ALA A 215 -7.76 17.51 -3.14
C ALA A 215 -8.38 18.23 -1.94
N ARG A 216 -8.80 17.49 -0.91
CA ARG A 216 -9.48 18.02 0.27
C ARG A 216 -8.67 19.08 1.01
N HIS A 217 -7.36 18.91 1.06
CA HIS A 217 -6.47 19.78 1.82
C HIS A 217 -5.67 20.77 0.97
N GLY A 218 -5.93 20.82 -0.35
CA GLY A 218 -5.26 21.70 -1.29
C GLY A 218 -3.75 21.47 -1.35
N LEU A 219 -3.33 20.21 -1.19
CA LEU A 219 -1.93 19.84 -1.30
C LEU A 219 -1.53 19.83 -2.77
N ASP A 220 -0.45 20.53 -3.10
CA ASP A 220 0.18 20.53 -4.41
C ASP A 220 1.67 20.23 -4.27
N ARG A 221 2.27 19.63 -5.29
CA ARG A 221 3.70 19.29 -5.35
C ARG A 221 4.22 18.45 -4.19
N VAL A 222 3.32 17.81 -3.43
CA VAL A 222 3.75 16.85 -2.40
C VAL A 222 4.14 15.53 -3.06
N ALA A 223 5.34 15.06 -2.73
CA ALA A 223 5.88 13.82 -3.26
C ALA A 223 5.47 12.62 -2.41
N THR A 224 5.30 11.48 -3.06
CA THR A 224 4.90 10.22 -2.42
C THR A 224 5.54 9.02 -3.11
N ILE A 225 5.33 7.85 -2.55
CA ILE A 225 5.69 6.58 -3.21
C ILE A 225 4.66 6.24 -4.30
N VAL A 226 5.12 5.51 -5.31
CA VAL A 226 4.28 4.92 -6.34
C VAL A 226 4.53 3.42 -6.40
N SER A 227 3.50 2.66 -6.07
CA SER A 227 3.47 1.20 -6.15
C SER A 227 2.71 0.69 -7.36
N TRP A 228 1.81 1.49 -7.89
CA TRP A 228 1.02 1.19 -9.09
C TRP A 228 0.42 2.46 -9.69
N THR A 229 0.35 2.50 -11.03
CA THR A 229 -0.37 3.51 -11.81
C THR A 229 -0.94 2.89 -13.08
N PRO A 230 -1.86 3.56 -13.80
CA PRO A 230 -2.31 3.14 -15.12
C PRO A 230 -1.21 3.04 -16.18
N GLU A 231 -0.04 3.62 -15.91
CA GLU A 231 1.10 3.62 -16.82
C GLU A 231 2.05 2.43 -16.61
N HIS A 232 1.78 1.52 -15.67
CA HIS A 232 2.52 0.27 -15.54
C HIS A 232 2.38 -0.57 -16.80
N GLU A 233 3.47 -1.26 -17.20
CA GLU A 233 3.50 -2.05 -18.44
C GLU A 233 3.04 -3.49 -18.25
N HIS A 234 2.84 -3.92 -16.99
CA HIS A 234 2.45 -5.31 -16.70
C HIS A 234 1.00 -5.58 -17.09
N VAL A 235 0.80 -6.67 -17.81
CA VAL A 235 -0.53 -7.13 -18.21
C VAL A 235 -1.02 -8.14 -17.18
N GLY A 236 -2.21 -7.92 -16.66
CA GLY A 236 -2.83 -8.78 -15.66
C GLY A 236 -3.68 -9.89 -16.26
N TRP A 237 -4.42 -10.56 -15.39
CA TRP A 237 -5.33 -11.66 -15.73
C TRP A 237 -6.26 -11.28 -16.88
N GLY A 238 -6.43 -12.24 -17.81
CA GLY A 238 -7.30 -12.06 -18.98
C GLY A 238 -6.82 -11.00 -19.98
N GLY A 239 -5.54 -10.62 -19.93
CA GLY A 239 -4.98 -9.61 -20.83
C GLY A 239 -5.31 -8.17 -20.43
N ARG A 240 -5.80 -7.93 -19.22
CA ARG A 240 -6.18 -6.60 -18.70
C ARG A 240 -4.94 -5.74 -18.48
N THR A 241 -4.92 -4.57 -19.12
CA THR A 241 -3.87 -3.58 -18.87
C THR A 241 -4.18 -2.73 -17.63
N PRO A 242 -3.17 -2.13 -16.96
CA PRO A 242 -3.40 -1.18 -15.87
C PRO A 242 -4.30 -0.02 -16.26
N ARG A 243 -4.15 0.49 -17.48
CA ARG A 243 -4.98 1.58 -18.03
C ARG A 243 -6.43 1.17 -18.21
N ASP A 244 -6.69 -0.06 -18.69
CA ASP A 244 -8.06 -0.58 -18.82
C ASP A 244 -8.71 -0.78 -17.47
N LEU A 245 -7.96 -1.29 -16.49
CA LEU A 245 -8.44 -1.44 -15.12
C LEU A 245 -8.84 -0.09 -14.50
N ALA A 246 -7.98 0.92 -14.63
CA ALA A 246 -8.26 2.27 -14.11
C ALA A 246 -9.49 2.88 -14.76
N ARG A 247 -9.58 2.85 -16.10
CA ARG A 247 -10.74 3.37 -16.83
C ARG A 247 -12.05 2.66 -16.47
N ALA A 248 -12.01 1.34 -16.35
CA ALA A 248 -13.19 0.57 -15.98
C ALA A 248 -13.64 0.87 -14.54
N TYR A 249 -12.70 1.04 -13.61
CA TYR A 249 -12.99 1.47 -12.24
C TYR A 249 -13.65 2.86 -12.20
N GLU A 250 -13.06 3.84 -12.89
CA GLU A 250 -13.60 5.21 -12.96
C GLU A 250 -14.98 5.27 -13.59
N ALA A 251 -15.20 4.51 -14.67
CA ALA A 251 -16.49 4.42 -15.32
C ALA A 251 -17.57 3.79 -14.44
N ALA A 252 -17.22 2.76 -13.67
CA ALA A 252 -18.16 2.06 -12.81
C ALA A 252 -18.47 2.79 -11.50
N THR A 253 -17.50 3.53 -10.94
CA THR A 253 -17.62 4.11 -9.60
C THR A 253 -17.81 5.63 -9.62
N GLY A 254 -17.50 6.31 -10.73
CA GLY A 254 -17.45 7.76 -10.81
C GLY A 254 -16.29 8.39 -10.02
N SER A 255 -15.44 7.57 -9.41
CA SER A 255 -14.31 8.00 -8.58
C SER A 255 -12.98 7.84 -9.32
N PRO A 256 -11.98 8.70 -9.09
CA PRO A 256 -10.66 8.51 -9.68
C PRO A 256 -10.02 7.21 -9.19
N TRP A 257 -9.18 6.62 -10.04
CA TRP A 257 -8.40 5.44 -9.66
C TRP A 257 -7.48 5.72 -8.45
N LEU A 258 -7.17 4.67 -7.71
CA LEU A 258 -6.29 4.68 -6.53
C LEU A 258 -5.18 3.67 -6.74
N GLN A 259 -3.97 3.92 -6.23
CA GLN A 259 -2.86 2.96 -6.29
C GLN A 259 -3.24 1.56 -5.76
N PRO A 260 -4.01 1.42 -4.65
CA PRO A 260 -4.50 0.12 -4.20
C PRO A 260 -5.34 -0.67 -5.18
N LEU A 261 -5.83 -0.07 -6.27
CA LEU A 261 -6.61 -0.78 -7.28
C LEU A 261 -5.80 -1.87 -7.99
N GLY A 262 -4.56 -1.57 -8.39
CA GLY A 262 -3.67 -2.56 -8.98
C GLY A 262 -3.27 -3.65 -7.98
N LEU A 263 -3.03 -3.27 -6.73
CA LEU A 263 -2.71 -4.23 -5.67
C LEU A 263 -3.91 -5.15 -5.35
N ALA A 264 -5.13 -4.60 -5.35
CA ALA A 264 -6.34 -5.38 -5.20
C ALA A 264 -6.52 -6.41 -6.33
N HIS A 265 -6.25 -6.00 -7.57
CA HIS A 265 -6.28 -6.91 -8.72
C HIS A 265 -5.22 -7.99 -8.59
N ALA A 266 -3.99 -7.63 -8.19
CA ALA A 266 -2.91 -8.58 -7.96
C ALA A 266 -3.22 -9.61 -6.85
N LEU A 267 -3.95 -9.23 -5.79
CA LEU A 267 -4.44 -10.18 -4.78
C LEU A 267 -5.26 -11.31 -5.40
N PHE A 268 -6.14 -10.96 -6.33
CA PHE A 268 -6.97 -11.96 -7.01
C PHE A 268 -6.18 -12.80 -8.00
N GLU A 269 -5.23 -12.21 -8.73
CA GLU A 269 -4.35 -12.94 -9.65
C GLU A 269 -3.56 -14.01 -8.91
N VAL A 270 -3.01 -13.66 -7.75
CA VAL A 270 -2.28 -14.59 -6.87
C VAL A 270 -3.21 -15.67 -6.32
N ALA A 271 -4.39 -15.29 -5.82
CA ALA A 271 -5.34 -16.24 -5.27
C ALA A 271 -5.88 -17.22 -6.33
N VAL A 272 -6.23 -16.71 -7.52
CA VAL A 272 -6.68 -17.55 -8.66
C VAL A 272 -5.59 -18.51 -9.10
N HIS A 273 -4.35 -18.03 -9.23
CA HIS A 273 -3.21 -18.88 -9.54
C HIS A 273 -3.07 -19.99 -8.49
N ALA A 274 -3.04 -19.63 -7.21
CA ALA A 274 -2.82 -20.59 -6.13
C ALA A 274 -3.92 -21.66 -6.04
N VAL A 275 -5.20 -21.27 -6.15
CA VAL A 275 -6.30 -22.26 -6.10
C VAL A 275 -6.41 -23.07 -7.38
N GLY A 276 -5.92 -22.56 -8.53
CA GLY A 276 -5.88 -23.27 -9.80
C GLY A 276 -4.81 -24.34 -9.88
N GLU A 277 -3.62 -24.06 -9.31
CA GLU A 277 -2.47 -24.99 -9.33
C GLU A 277 -2.50 -26.01 -8.19
N ALA A 278 -3.28 -25.76 -7.13
CA ALA A 278 -3.29 -26.62 -5.97
C ALA A 278 -4.16 -27.88 -6.16
N ASP A 279 -3.59 -29.07 -5.94
CA ASP A 279 -4.26 -30.38 -6.03
C ASP A 279 -5.32 -30.61 -4.93
N GLY A 280 -5.56 -29.63 -4.05
CA GLY A 280 -6.55 -29.70 -2.98
C GLY A 280 -6.45 -28.48 -2.04
N PRO A 281 -7.36 -28.35 -1.08
CA PRO A 281 -7.36 -27.21 -0.17
C PRO A 281 -6.05 -27.03 0.61
N GLY A 282 -5.45 -28.12 1.09
CA GLY A 282 -4.21 -28.08 1.86
C GLY A 282 -2.97 -27.70 1.06
N ALA A 283 -2.98 -27.83 -0.28
CA ALA A 283 -1.83 -27.51 -1.12
C ALA A 283 -1.73 -26.03 -1.51
N VAL A 284 -2.74 -25.21 -1.23
CA VAL A 284 -2.75 -23.78 -1.61
C VAL A 284 -1.60 -23.00 -0.97
N ALA A 285 -1.28 -23.29 0.29
CA ALA A 285 -0.17 -22.67 0.99
C ALA A 285 1.18 -23.04 0.38
N ASP A 286 1.38 -24.30 0.00
CA ASP A 286 2.62 -24.77 -0.63
C ASP A 286 2.84 -24.13 -2.00
N VAL A 287 1.76 -24.02 -2.79
CA VAL A 287 1.80 -23.28 -4.06
C VAL A 287 2.23 -21.84 -3.82
N LEU A 288 1.59 -21.13 -2.88
CA LEU A 288 1.94 -19.74 -2.57
C LEU A 288 3.39 -19.60 -2.12
N ALA A 289 3.89 -20.50 -1.29
CA ALA A 289 5.26 -20.44 -0.75
C ALA A 289 6.34 -20.62 -1.84
N SER A 290 6.02 -21.37 -2.91
CA SER A 290 6.96 -21.70 -4.00
C SER A 290 6.72 -20.93 -5.29
N THR A 291 5.78 -19.97 -5.30
CA THR A 291 5.30 -19.38 -6.54
C THR A 291 5.98 -18.05 -6.88
N ARG A 292 6.05 -17.83 -8.20
CA ARG A 292 6.34 -16.55 -8.81
C ARG A 292 5.23 -16.21 -9.79
N VAL A 293 4.45 -15.17 -9.51
CA VAL A 293 3.28 -14.79 -10.29
C VAL A 293 3.49 -13.45 -10.98
N ALA A 294 3.31 -13.41 -12.30
CA ALA A 294 3.19 -12.14 -13.02
C ALA A 294 1.80 -11.57 -12.78
N THR A 295 1.73 -10.34 -12.28
CA THR A 295 0.48 -9.66 -11.98
C THR A 295 0.44 -8.28 -12.60
N ILE A 296 -0.71 -7.64 -12.59
CA ILE A 296 -0.87 -6.25 -13.06
C ILE A 296 -0.04 -5.23 -12.25
N ALA A 297 0.42 -5.60 -11.05
CA ALA A 297 1.28 -4.79 -10.19
C ALA A 297 2.77 -5.16 -10.29
N GLY A 298 3.12 -6.08 -11.18
CA GLY A 298 4.47 -6.58 -11.34
C GLY A 298 4.59 -8.08 -11.04
N VAL A 299 5.82 -8.57 -11.05
CA VAL A 299 6.11 -9.96 -10.70
C VAL A 299 6.26 -10.08 -9.19
N LEU A 300 5.43 -10.90 -8.58
CA LEU A 300 5.48 -11.22 -7.16
C LEU A 300 6.17 -12.58 -6.98
N ASP A 301 7.23 -12.60 -6.17
CA ASP A 301 8.09 -13.77 -5.97
C ASP A 301 8.30 -14.00 -4.46
N TRP A 302 7.63 -15.03 -3.93
CA TRP A 302 7.74 -15.39 -2.51
C TRP A 302 8.99 -16.22 -2.21
N THR A 303 9.68 -16.73 -3.25
CA THR A 303 10.92 -17.50 -3.07
C THR A 303 12.15 -16.61 -2.89
N ALA A 304 12.06 -15.35 -3.32
CA ALA A 304 13.12 -14.34 -3.28
C ALA A 304 12.75 -13.08 -2.48
N GLY A 305 11.74 -13.16 -1.62
CA GLY A 305 11.28 -12.03 -0.82
C GLY A 305 12.18 -11.68 0.36
N PRO A 306 11.97 -10.50 0.98
CA PRO A 306 12.80 -10.00 2.07
C PRO A 306 12.61 -10.75 3.40
N ALA A 307 11.53 -11.52 3.54
CA ALA A 307 11.22 -12.36 4.68
C ALA A 307 10.35 -13.56 4.25
N PRO A 308 10.30 -14.65 5.02
CA PRO A 308 9.44 -15.80 4.71
C PRO A 308 7.98 -15.38 4.52
N GLY A 309 7.35 -15.81 3.43
CA GLY A 309 5.96 -15.45 3.10
C GLY A 309 5.76 -13.99 2.65
N VAL A 310 6.82 -13.27 2.31
CA VAL A 310 6.76 -11.88 1.82
C VAL A 310 7.33 -11.81 0.41
N ALA A 311 6.60 -11.21 -0.52
CA ALA A 311 7.09 -10.82 -1.84
C ALA A 311 7.28 -9.29 -1.89
N ALA A 312 8.38 -8.83 -2.47
CA ALA A 312 8.67 -7.40 -2.58
C ALA A 312 7.91 -6.76 -3.75
N VAL A 313 7.38 -5.55 -3.51
CA VAL A 313 6.85 -4.67 -4.54
C VAL A 313 7.80 -3.48 -4.69
N PRO A 314 8.40 -3.27 -5.86
CA PRO A 314 9.29 -2.13 -6.09
C PRO A 314 8.52 -0.82 -6.04
N LEU A 315 9.18 0.25 -5.62
CA LEU A 315 8.60 1.59 -5.51
C LEU A 315 9.28 2.58 -6.45
N ALA A 316 8.48 3.37 -7.12
CA ALA A 316 8.91 4.61 -7.77
C ALA A 316 8.60 5.83 -6.90
N GLY A 317 9.21 6.96 -7.19
CA GLY A 317 8.88 8.26 -6.62
C GLY A 317 7.82 8.95 -7.48
N GLY A 318 6.78 9.48 -6.83
CA GLY A 318 5.73 10.24 -7.46
C GLY A 318 5.57 11.63 -6.86
N GLN A 319 4.89 12.51 -7.57
CA GLN A 319 4.51 13.81 -7.06
C GLN A 319 3.10 14.18 -7.52
N TRP A 320 2.29 14.62 -6.60
CA TRP A 320 0.95 15.10 -6.89
C TRP A 320 0.99 16.47 -7.59
N ARG A 321 0.19 16.58 -8.62
CA ARG A 321 -0.21 17.85 -9.26
C ARG A 321 -1.56 18.20 -8.68
N GLY A 322 -1.64 19.31 -7.96
CA GLY A 322 -2.84 19.78 -7.30
C GLY A 322 -3.96 20.16 -8.27
N GLY A 323 -5.07 20.61 -7.68
CA GLY A 323 -6.25 21.00 -8.41
C GLY A 323 -7.48 20.20 -8.01
N PRO A 324 -8.63 20.46 -8.65
CA PRO A 324 -9.90 19.78 -8.33
C PRO A 324 -9.88 18.28 -8.65
N ARG A 325 -9.02 17.86 -9.56
CA ARG A 325 -8.71 16.45 -9.89
C ARG A 325 -7.21 16.26 -9.84
N PRO A 326 -6.63 15.97 -8.66
CA PRO A 326 -5.20 15.79 -8.55
C PRO A 326 -4.72 14.64 -9.44
N ALA A 327 -3.59 14.86 -10.11
CA ALA A 327 -2.92 13.85 -10.91
C ALA A 327 -1.60 13.43 -10.26
N LEU A 328 -1.30 12.15 -10.24
CA LEU A 328 -0.03 11.61 -9.75
C LEU A 328 0.93 11.43 -10.93
N ALA A 329 2.02 12.19 -10.93
CA ALA A 329 3.11 12.02 -11.88
C ALA A 329 4.20 11.15 -11.27
N VAL A 330 4.72 10.18 -12.02
CA VAL A 330 5.95 9.45 -11.68
C VAL A 330 7.12 10.35 -12.03
N VAL A 331 7.95 10.71 -11.05
CA VAL A 331 9.05 11.67 -11.21
C VAL A 331 10.43 11.04 -11.01
N ASP A 332 10.48 9.84 -10.45
CA ASP A 332 11.70 9.05 -10.27
C ASP A 332 11.37 7.56 -10.29
N ASN A 333 12.03 6.79 -11.15
CA ASN A 333 11.82 5.35 -11.28
C ASN A 333 13.10 4.52 -11.08
N ARG A 334 14.15 5.08 -10.49
CA ARG A 334 15.44 4.40 -10.30
C ARG A 334 15.31 3.05 -9.59
N ARG A 335 14.32 2.91 -8.69
CA ARG A 335 14.06 1.68 -7.92
C ARG A 335 12.98 0.79 -8.53
N ALA A 336 12.24 1.31 -9.49
CA ALA A 336 11.20 0.59 -10.24
C ALA A 336 11.32 0.94 -11.73
N PRO A 337 12.39 0.51 -12.43
CA PRO A 337 12.71 0.97 -13.78
C PRO A 337 11.67 0.60 -14.83
N LEU A 338 10.80 -0.37 -14.54
CA LEU A 338 9.67 -0.75 -15.40
C LEU A 338 8.46 0.19 -15.27
N VAL A 339 8.49 1.15 -14.33
CA VAL A 339 7.45 2.16 -14.20
C VAL A 339 7.86 3.41 -14.99
N PRO A 340 7.14 3.80 -16.04
CA PRO A 340 7.52 4.94 -16.87
C PRO A 340 7.48 6.26 -16.07
N VAL A 341 8.49 7.09 -16.22
CA VAL A 341 8.47 8.48 -15.73
C VAL A 341 7.46 9.27 -16.55
N SER A 342 6.57 10.00 -15.90
CA SER A 342 5.50 10.78 -16.54
C SER A 342 5.56 12.29 -16.27
N GLY A 343 6.59 12.75 -15.58
CA GLY A 343 6.81 14.18 -15.34
C GLY A 343 8.08 14.49 -14.55
N ASP A 344 8.45 15.76 -14.51
CA ASP A 344 9.58 16.24 -13.72
C ASP A 344 9.21 16.47 -12.26
N LEU A 345 10.19 16.32 -11.36
CA LEU A 345 10.02 16.75 -9.97
C LEU A 345 9.99 18.28 -9.92
N LEU A 346 8.86 18.85 -9.51
CA LEU A 346 8.70 20.28 -9.29
C LEU A 346 9.10 20.61 -7.85
N VAL A 347 10.02 21.56 -7.72
CA VAL A 347 10.46 22.12 -6.43
C VAL A 347 10.23 23.63 -6.45
N ASP A 348 9.90 24.21 -5.30
CA ASP A 348 9.67 25.66 -5.18
C ASP A 348 10.97 26.43 -4.98
#